data_e4e6f07621acc940ad207bd14c47fc37
#
_entry.id   e4e6f07621acc940ad207bd14c47fc37
#
_cell.length_a   1.000
_cell.length_b   1.000
_cell.length_c   1.000
_cell.angle_alpha   90.00
_cell.angle_beta   90.00
_cell.angle_gamma   90.00
#
_symmetry.space_group_name_H-M   'P 1'
#
loop_
_entity.id
_entity.type
_entity.pdbx_description
1 polymer ?
#
loop_
_entity_poly.entity_id
_entity_poly.type
_entity_poly.pdbx_seq_one_letter_code
_entity_poly.pdbx_strand_id
1 'polypeptide(L)'
;PLAEPESAAPAPVAPAQAVVLVPTVTPEPVAATRGECLQAGPFSPEQADVWRQAAATALPQGSWQLESTPIPARWMIYMGRFESTDMLAKKRIELRIRKVSFDRPNNPELEPGLSLGRFATEEAAERGLANLGNQGVRTARVILERPESEIFNLRLPLVDAALQAKLSRMQSALSGKPLRSCFEVK
;
A
#
# COMPACT_ATOMS: atom_id res chain seq x y z
N PRO A 1 -28.18 -84.48 -17.89
CA PRO A 1 -29.36 -84.24 -18.68
C PRO A 1 -30.40 -83.48 -17.91
N LEU A 2 -30.97 -82.47 -18.59
CA LEU A 2 -32.36 -82.02 -18.50
C LEU A 2 -32.76 -81.30 -17.20
N ALA A 3 -33.35 -80.25 -17.12
CA ALA A 3 -34.20 -79.44 -18.00
C ALA A 3 -34.65 -78.24 -17.15
N GLU A 4 -34.80 -77.13 -17.79
CA GLU A 4 -35.74 -76.07 -17.46
C GLU A 4 -37.18 -76.65 -17.28
N PRO A 5 -38.14 -75.92 -16.71
CA PRO A 5 -38.50 -74.54 -17.13
C PRO A 5 -39.03 -73.57 -16.00
N GLU A 6 -38.90 -72.26 -16.25
CA GLU A 6 -39.97 -71.36 -16.43
C GLU A 6 -41.07 -71.22 -15.35
N SER A 7 -41.19 -70.02 -14.79
CA SER A 7 -42.49 -69.29 -14.74
C SER A 7 -42.38 -67.88 -14.23
N ALA A 8 -42.67 -67.01 -15.13
CA ALA A 8 -43.33 -65.73 -15.13
C ALA A 8 -43.75 -65.05 -13.81
N ALA A 9 -43.46 -63.74 -13.84
CA ALA A 9 -43.87 -62.64 -12.99
C ALA A 9 -45.38 -62.53 -12.71
N PRO A 10 -45.83 -61.73 -11.77
CA PRO A 10 -46.22 -60.37 -12.18
C PRO A 10 -45.69 -59.26 -11.24
N ALA A 11 -45.53 -58.11 -11.84
CA ALA A 11 -45.16 -56.87 -11.19
C ALA A 11 -46.25 -56.28 -10.29
N PRO A 12 -45.91 -55.69 -9.13
CA PRO A 12 -46.85 -54.86 -8.40
C PRO A 12 -46.81 -53.41 -8.90
N VAL A 13 -48.00 -52.90 -9.17
CA VAL A 13 -48.34 -51.52 -9.49
C VAL A 13 -47.79 -50.57 -8.41
N ALA A 14 -47.04 -49.59 -8.83
CA ALA A 14 -46.62 -48.48 -7.97
C ALA A 14 -47.78 -47.55 -7.63
N PRO A 15 -47.92 -47.11 -6.38
CA PRO A 15 -48.90 -46.06 -6.06
C PRO A 15 -48.39 -44.69 -6.55
N ALA A 16 -49.26 -43.97 -7.19
CA ALA A 16 -49.06 -42.61 -7.63
C ALA A 16 -48.65 -41.69 -6.44
N GLN A 17 -47.46 -41.20 -6.50
CA GLN A 17 -47.02 -40.15 -5.56
C GLN A 17 -47.62 -38.83 -5.99
N ALA A 18 -48.38 -38.24 -5.11
CA ALA A 18 -48.92 -36.89 -5.27
C ALA A 18 -47.74 -35.90 -5.35
N VAL A 19 -47.66 -35.20 -6.46
CA VAL A 19 -46.69 -34.11 -6.65
C VAL A 19 -47.13 -32.97 -5.75
N VAL A 20 -46.46 -32.80 -4.61
CA VAL A 20 -46.58 -31.60 -3.80
C VAL A 20 -45.89 -30.47 -4.57
N LEU A 21 -46.68 -29.57 -5.12
CA LEU A 21 -46.19 -28.31 -5.67
C LEU A 21 -45.60 -27.48 -4.53
N VAL A 22 -44.29 -27.59 -4.34
CA VAL A 22 -43.55 -26.63 -3.54
C VAL A 22 -43.57 -25.30 -4.28
N PRO A 23 -44.06 -24.21 -3.68
CA PRO A 23 -43.99 -22.90 -4.33
C PRO A 23 -42.51 -22.59 -4.55
N THR A 24 -42.13 -22.51 -5.80
CA THR A 24 -40.81 -22.01 -6.19
C THR A 24 -40.78 -20.53 -5.78
N VAL A 25 -40.17 -20.24 -4.63
CA VAL A 25 -39.81 -18.89 -4.28
C VAL A 25 -38.75 -18.49 -5.28
N THR A 26 -39.15 -17.77 -6.30
CA THR A 26 -38.24 -17.07 -7.20
C THR A 26 -37.42 -16.15 -6.30
N PRO A 27 -36.11 -16.32 -6.22
CA PRO A 27 -35.30 -15.34 -5.50
C PRO A 27 -35.49 -14.02 -6.26
N GLU A 28 -36.12 -13.08 -5.57
CA GLU A 28 -36.16 -11.69 -5.99
C GLU A 28 -34.73 -11.28 -6.25
N PRO A 29 -34.34 -10.72 -7.42
CA PRO A 29 -33.02 -10.25 -7.65
C PRO A 29 -32.75 -9.16 -6.60
N VAL A 30 -32.03 -9.48 -5.55
CA VAL A 30 -31.43 -8.48 -4.69
C VAL A 30 -30.66 -7.57 -5.64
N ALA A 31 -31.18 -6.37 -5.83
CA ALA A 31 -30.51 -5.35 -6.61
C ALA A 31 -29.08 -5.30 -6.08
N ALA A 32 -28.14 -5.82 -6.87
CA ALA A 32 -26.73 -5.76 -6.52
C ALA A 32 -26.46 -4.27 -6.29
N THR A 33 -26.23 -3.92 -5.04
CA THR A 33 -25.89 -2.56 -4.65
C THR A 33 -24.64 -2.23 -5.44
N ARG A 34 -24.81 -1.47 -6.53
CA ARG A 34 -23.71 -1.06 -7.40
C ARG A 34 -22.87 -0.10 -6.57
N GLY A 35 -21.91 -0.64 -5.85
CA GLY A 35 -20.93 0.11 -5.11
C GLY A 35 -19.65 0.20 -5.90
N GLU A 36 -18.98 1.29 -5.74
CA GLU A 36 -17.70 1.59 -6.36
C GLU A 36 -16.57 1.36 -5.37
N CYS A 37 -15.49 0.73 -5.81
CA CYS A 37 -14.28 0.63 -4.96
C CYS A 37 -13.52 1.95 -5.04
N LEU A 38 -13.32 2.59 -3.89
CA LEU A 38 -12.53 3.82 -3.77
C LEU A 38 -11.33 3.61 -2.86
N GLN A 39 -10.29 4.40 -3.10
CA GLN A 39 -9.07 4.43 -2.31
C GLN A 39 -8.56 5.86 -2.13
N ALA A 40 -7.82 6.08 -1.06
CA ALA A 40 -7.14 7.34 -0.80
C ALA A 40 -5.83 7.10 -0.06
N GLY A 41 -4.89 8.01 -0.19
CA GLY A 41 -3.59 7.94 0.48
C GLY A 41 -2.45 8.44 -0.39
N PRO A 42 -1.20 8.27 0.05
CA PRO A 42 -0.81 7.71 1.35
C PRO A 42 -1.08 8.65 2.54
N PHE A 43 -1.38 8.05 3.70
CA PHE A 43 -1.54 8.76 4.97
C PHE A 43 -0.35 8.49 5.88
N SER A 44 0.06 9.49 6.67
CA SER A 44 0.95 9.28 7.80
C SER A 44 0.23 8.52 8.93
N PRO A 45 0.94 7.98 9.93
CA PRO A 45 0.30 7.35 11.09
C PRO A 45 -0.72 8.25 11.78
N GLU A 46 -0.39 9.53 11.97
CA GLU A 46 -1.26 10.52 12.61
C GLU A 46 -2.52 10.78 11.77
N GLN A 47 -2.37 10.90 10.46
CA GLN A 47 -3.51 11.07 9.54
C GLN A 47 -4.40 9.82 9.52
N ALA A 48 -3.80 8.63 9.57
CA ALA A 48 -4.54 7.37 9.66
C ALA A 48 -5.33 7.27 10.96
N ASP A 49 -4.80 7.76 12.08
CA ASP A 49 -5.49 7.79 13.36
C ASP A 49 -6.69 8.77 13.36
N VAL A 50 -6.52 9.92 12.75
CA VAL A 50 -7.64 10.87 12.54
C VAL A 50 -8.76 10.22 11.73
N TRP A 51 -8.40 9.50 10.66
CA TRP A 51 -9.38 8.75 9.88
C TRP A 51 -10.07 7.66 10.69
N ARG A 52 -9.31 6.82 11.43
CA ARG A 52 -9.87 5.75 12.26
C ARG A 52 -10.90 6.27 13.25
N GLN A 53 -10.60 7.35 13.94
CA GLN A 53 -11.50 7.96 14.92
C GLN A 53 -12.79 8.48 14.26
N ALA A 54 -12.65 9.18 13.14
CA ALA A 54 -13.80 9.71 12.41
C ALA A 54 -14.66 8.59 11.80
N ALA A 55 -14.04 7.59 11.20
CA ALA A 55 -14.72 6.48 10.54
C ALA A 55 -15.42 5.54 11.54
N ALA A 56 -14.85 5.32 12.72
CA ALA A 56 -15.42 4.47 13.74
C ALA A 56 -16.80 4.95 14.21
N THR A 57 -17.04 6.26 14.18
CA THR A 57 -18.31 6.86 14.59
C THR A 57 -19.29 7.10 13.43
N ALA A 58 -18.78 7.33 12.24
CA ALA A 58 -19.59 7.76 11.08
C ALA A 58 -19.89 6.66 10.08
N LEU A 59 -19.03 5.65 9.98
CA LEU A 59 -19.12 4.61 8.94
C LEU A 59 -19.43 3.23 9.54
N PRO A 60 -20.15 2.37 8.80
CA PRO A 60 -20.37 0.99 9.22
C PRO A 60 -19.05 0.21 9.33
N GLN A 61 -19.00 -0.71 10.28
CA GLN A 61 -17.86 -1.63 10.39
C GLN A 61 -17.72 -2.47 9.10
N GLY A 62 -16.48 -2.65 8.65
CA GLY A 62 -16.18 -3.41 7.45
C GLY A 62 -16.37 -2.65 6.14
N SER A 63 -16.88 -1.41 6.17
CA SER A 63 -17.03 -0.58 4.95
C SER A 63 -15.72 0.07 4.50
N TRP A 64 -14.68 0.03 5.31
CA TRP A 64 -13.36 0.60 5.02
C TRP A 64 -12.24 -0.22 5.64
N GLN A 65 -11.06 -0.10 5.08
CA GLN A 65 -9.84 -0.75 5.54
C GLN A 65 -8.67 0.22 5.41
N LEU A 66 -7.75 0.19 6.37
CA LEU A 66 -6.46 0.87 6.28
C LEU A 66 -5.37 -0.18 6.12
N GLU A 67 -4.76 -0.17 4.95
CA GLU A 67 -3.65 -1.07 4.61
C GLU A 67 -2.33 -0.38 4.97
N SER A 68 -1.56 -0.99 5.88
CA SER A 68 -0.24 -0.50 6.28
C SER A 68 0.82 -0.96 5.29
N THR A 69 1.70 -0.05 4.91
CA THR A 69 2.89 -0.34 4.11
C THR A 69 4.11 0.19 4.85
N PRO A 70 5.04 -0.69 5.25
CA PRO A 70 6.27 -0.26 5.91
C PRO A 70 7.18 0.47 4.92
N ILE A 71 7.73 1.58 5.36
CA ILE A 71 8.76 2.34 4.65
C ILE A 71 10.07 2.12 5.40
N PRO A 72 11.02 1.37 4.83
CA PRO A 72 12.28 1.08 5.51
C PRO A 72 13.09 2.35 5.73
N ALA A 73 13.94 2.31 6.75
CA ALA A 73 14.94 3.33 7.01
C ALA A 73 15.82 3.53 5.78
N ARG A 74 16.37 4.73 5.63
CA ARG A 74 17.34 5.05 4.58
C ARG A 74 18.55 5.74 5.18
N TRP A 75 19.69 5.20 4.89
CA TRP A 75 20.98 5.71 5.29
C TRP A 75 21.67 6.39 4.12
N MET A 76 22.47 7.40 4.38
CA MET A 76 23.14 8.17 3.35
C MET A 76 24.58 8.44 3.74
N ILE A 77 25.50 8.33 2.80
CA ILE A 77 26.83 8.88 2.95
C ILE A 77 26.76 10.36 2.58
N TYR A 78 26.95 11.20 3.56
CA TYR A 78 26.78 12.64 3.47
C TYR A 78 28.11 13.37 3.58
N MET A 79 28.30 14.35 2.72
CA MET A 79 29.43 15.27 2.77
C MET A 79 28.91 16.72 2.88
N GLY A 80 29.30 17.39 3.92
CA GLY A 80 28.90 18.75 4.24
C GLY A 80 28.70 18.90 5.76
N ARG A 81 28.12 19.92 6.24
CA ARG A 81 27.52 21.10 5.57
C ARG A 81 28.63 22.04 5.11
N PHE A 82 28.59 22.47 3.86
CA PHE A 82 29.59 23.45 3.36
C PHE A 82 29.21 24.86 3.79
N GLU A 83 30.23 25.69 4.00
CA GLU A 83 30.04 27.11 4.43
C GLU A 83 29.48 27.97 3.31
N SER A 84 29.73 27.60 2.06
CA SER A 84 29.26 28.35 0.90
C SER A 84 29.00 27.46 -0.32
N THR A 85 28.23 27.99 -1.26
CA THR A 85 27.99 27.37 -2.56
C THR A 85 29.26 27.24 -3.40
N ASP A 86 30.22 28.13 -3.24
CA ASP A 86 31.52 28.07 -3.92
C ASP A 86 32.36 26.89 -3.42
N MET A 87 32.37 26.65 -2.10
CA MET A 87 33.03 25.47 -1.55
C MET A 87 32.39 24.17 -2.03
N LEU A 88 31.05 24.15 -2.09
CA LEU A 88 30.30 23.02 -2.66
C LEU A 88 30.68 22.79 -4.14
N ALA A 89 30.76 23.85 -4.94
CA ALA A 89 31.15 23.76 -6.35
C ALA A 89 32.56 23.19 -6.54
N LYS A 90 33.52 23.66 -5.75
CA LYS A 90 34.89 23.14 -5.74
C LYS A 90 34.92 21.64 -5.39
N LYS A 91 34.16 21.25 -4.37
CA LYS A 91 34.08 19.84 -3.96
C LYS A 91 33.46 18.95 -5.04
N ARG A 92 32.45 19.43 -5.75
CA ARG A 92 31.88 18.71 -6.90
C ARG A 92 32.90 18.45 -7.99
N ILE A 93 33.78 19.41 -8.27
CA ILE A 93 34.85 19.24 -9.26
C ILE A 93 35.86 18.19 -8.79
N GLU A 94 36.27 18.26 -7.51
CA GLU A 94 37.18 17.28 -6.91
C GLU A 94 36.64 15.85 -6.99
N LEU A 95 35.36 15.66 -6.65
CA LEU A 95 34.70 14.35 -6.68
C LEU A 95 34.59 13.81 -8.12
N ARG A 96 34.33 14.67 -9.13
CA ARG A 96 34.33 14.26 -10.53
C ARG A 96 35.71 13.77 -10.99
N ILE A 97 36.77 14.46 -10.61
CA ILE A 97 38.15 14.06 -10.90
C ILE A 97 38.45 12.68 -10.30
N ARG A 98 37.94 12.41 -9.11
CA ARG A 98 38.07 11.11 -8.42
C ARG A 98 37.09 10.06 -8.95
N LYS A 99 36.22 10.39 -9.90
CA LYS A 99 35.17 9.53 -10.44
C LYS A 99 34.17 9.05 -9.36
N VAL A 100 33.94 9.85 -8.35
CA VAL A 100 32.97 9.61 -7.30
C VAL A 100 31.63 10.24 -7.69
N SER A 101 30.59 9.42 -7.70
CA SER A 101 29.22 9.89 -7.95
C SER A 101 28.69 10.67 -6.76
N PHE A 102 27.93 11.69 -7.01
CA PHE A 102 27.29 12.50 -5.99
C PHE A 102 25.93 13.03 -6.46
N ASP A 103 25.08 13.29 -5.48
CA ASP A 103 23.74 13.83 -5.67
C ASP A 103 23.45 14.95 -4.68
N ARG A 104 22.32 15.64 -4.90
CA ARG A 104 21.78 16.58 -3.93
C ARG A 104 21.06 15.83 -2.82
N PRO A 105 21.20 16.22 -1.53
CA PRO A 105 20.38 15.70 -0.46
C PRO A 105 18.88 16.01 -0.71
N ASN A 106 17.99 15.08 -0.34
CA ASN A 106 16.55 15.31 -0.44
C ASN A 106 16.02 16.23 0.67
N ASN A 107 16.72 16.26 1.82
CA ASN A 107 16.38 17.15 2.91
C ASN A 107 17.07 18.52 2.74
N PRO A 108 16.31 19.62 2.59
CA PRO A 108 16.88 20.97 2.45
C PRO A 108 17.77 21.41 3.64
N GLU A 109 17.56 20.84 4.83
CA GLU A 109 18.37 21.16 6.01
C GLU A 109 19.82 20.69 5.90
N LEU A 110 20.07 19.72 5.01
CA LEU A 110 21.40 19.20 4.71
C LEU A 110 22.12 20.02 3.62
N GLU A 111 21.52 21.05 3.13
CA GLU A 111 22.14 21.93 2.14
C GLU A 111 22.91 23.09 2.82
N PRO A 112 23.98 23.58 2.21
CA PRO A 112 24.68 23.04 1.05
C PRO A 112 25.49 21.78 1.41
N GLY A 113 25.17 20.66 0.77
CA GLY A 113 25.78 19.37 1.02
C GLY A 113 25.67 18.42 -0.18
N LEU A 114 26.28 17.25 -0.07
CA LEU A 114 26.27 16.22 -1.10
C LEU A 114 25.90 14.86 -0.50
N SER A 115 25.13 14.11 -1.25
CA SER A 115 24.91 12.68 -1.03
C SER A 115 25.87 11.89 -1.91
N LEU A 116 26.68 11.01 -1.32
CA LEU A 116 27.61 10.15 -2.05
C LEU A 116 27.09 8.72 -2.21
N GLY A 117 25.89 8.45 -1.74
CA GLY A 117 25.20 7.16 -1.86
C GLY A 117 24.11 7.02 -0.83
N ARG A 118 23.10 6.21 -1.16
CA ARG A 118 21.96 5.89 -0.28
C ARG A 118 21.87 4.39 -0.12
N PHE A 119 21.57 3.94 1.10
CA PHE A 119 21.61 2.54 1.50
C PHE A 119 20.40 2.19 2.36
N ALA A 120 20.00 0.92 2.31
CA ALA A 120 18.90 0.42 3.13
C ALA A 120 19.31 0.15 4.58
N THR A 121 20.59 -0.07 4.85
CA THR A 121 21.13 -0.35 6.17
C THR A 121 22.36 0.51 6.48
N GLU A 122 22.60 0.71 7.76
CA GLU A 122 23.77 1.45 8.25
C GLU A 122 25.08 0.76 7.86
N GLU A 123 25.14 -0.56 8.03
CA GLU A 123 26.31 -1.36 7.71
C GLU A 123 26.66 -1.31 6.21
N ALA A 124 25.65 -1.25 5.34
CA ALA A 124 25.88 -1.08 3.91
C ALA A 124 26.44 0.31 3.60
N ALA A 125 25.95 1.34 4.29
CA ALA A 125 26.46 2.71 4.16
C ALA A 125 27.92 2.82 4.71
N GLU A 126 28.23 2.18 5.80
CA GLU A 126 29.60 2.14 6.36
C GLU A 126 30.59 1.46 5.42
N ARG A 127 30.18 0.34 4.81
CA ARG A 127 31.01 -0.32 3.77
C ARG A 127 31.22 0.60 2.55
N GLY A 128 30.18 1.30 2.14
CA GLY A 128 30.26 2.30 1.07
C GLY A 128 31.21 3.45 1.42
N LEU A 129 31.15 3.93 2.66
CA LEU A 129 32.05 4.97 3.18
C LEU A 129 33.50 4.52 3.19
N ALA A 130 33.79 3.27 3.62
CA ALA A 130 35.11 2.70 3.58
C ALA A 130 35.67 2.64 2.15
N ASN A 131 34.85 2.22 1.18
CA ASN A 131 35.22 2.20 -0.24
C ASN A 131 35.54 3.60 -0.77
N LEU A 132 34.75 4.61 -0.41
CA LEU A 132 35.02 6.00 -0.75
C LEU A 132 36.31 6.51 -0.10
N GLY A 133 36.63 6.07 1.11
CA GLY A 133 37.90 6.36 1.78
C GLY A 133 39.08 5.88 0.96
N ASN A 134 39.01 4.70 0.37
CA ASN A 134 40.03 4.16 -0.53
C ASN A 134 40.21 4.99 -1.80
N GLN A 135 39.14 5.68 -2.24
CA GLN A 135 39.18 6.63 -3.35
C GLN A 135 39.62 8.04 -2.97
N GLY A 136 40.03 8.22 -1.69
CA GLY A 136 40.54 9.48 -1.16
C GLY A 136 39.45 10.45 -0.65
N VAL A 137 38.21 9.98 -0.44
CA VAL A 137 37.17 10.76 0.21
C VAL A 137 37.35 10.67 1.73
N ARG A 138 37.61 11.82 2.39
CA ARG A 138 37.98 11.86 3.83
C ARG A 138 36.95 12.52 4.72
N THR A 139 36.09 13.37 4.16
CA THR A 139 35.20 14.26 4.92
C THR A 139 33.71 13.85 4.85
N ALA A 140 33.44 12.64 4.37
CA ALA A 140 32.09 12.08 4.34
C ALA A 140 31.79 11.31 5.65
N ARG A 141 30.50 11.21 5.97
CA ARG A 141 30.01 10.45 7.13
C ARG A 141 28.70 9.76 6.80
N VAL A 142 28.39 8.68 7.50
CA VAL A 142 27.08 8.03 7.42
C VAL A 142 26.08 8.79 8.29
N ILE A 143 24.91 9.06 7.75
CA ILE A 143 23.79 9.65 8.48
C ILE A 143 22.50 8.89 8.16
N LEU A 144 21.55 8.93 9.09
CA LEU A 144 20.18 8.47 8.86
C LEU A 144 19.45 9.54 8.05
N GLU A 145 19.19 9.28 6.76
CA GLU A 145 18.47 10.22 5.88
C GLU A 145 16.97 10.23 6.20
N ARG A 146 16.41 9.06 6.47
CA ARG A 146 15.01 8.87 6.82
C ARG A 146 14.87 7.69 7.78
N PRO A 147 14.20 7.88 8.93
CA PRO A 147 13.92 6.77 9.83
C PRO A 147 12.91 5.80 9.21
N GLU A 148 12.86 4.60 9.75
CA GLU A 148 11.77 3.66 9.45
C GLU A 148 10.43 4.28 9.83
N SER A 149 9.44 4.08 8.99
CA SER A 149 8.10 4.62 9.16
C SER A 149 7.07 3.71 8.50
N GLU A 150 5.79 4.04 8.68
CA GLU A 150 4.68 3.41 7.98
C GLU A 150 3.88 4.45 7.23
N ILE A 151 3.30 4.04 6.13
CA ILE A 151 2.23 4.75 5.46
C ILE A 151 1.00 3.87 5.40
N PHE A 152 -0.16 4.51 5.36
CA PHE A 152 -1.44 3.83 5.30
C PHE A 152 -2.18 4.22 4.03
N ASN A 153 -2.81 3.25 3.40
CA ASN A 153 -3.71 3.47 2.27
C ASN A 153 -5.12 3.07 2.69
N LEU A 154 -6.05 3.98 2.52
CA LEU A 154 -7.46 3.74 2.76
C LEU A 154 -8.06 3.03 1.55
N ARG A 155 -8.80 1.96 1.81
CA ARG A 155 -9.58 1.25 0.82
C ARG A 155 -11.03 1.13 1.28
N LEU A 156 -11.93 1.47 0.39
CA LEU A 156 -13.38 1.39 0.56
C LEU A 156 -13.89 0.43 -0.53
N PRO A 157 -14.06 -0.87 -0.21
CA PRO A 157 -14.33 -1.89 -1.24
C PRO A 157 -15.64 -1.71 -1.98
N LEU A 158 -16.65 -1.17 -1.29
CA LEU A 158 -18.00 -1.02 -1.82
C LEU A 158 -18.62 0.28 -1.30
N VAL A 159 -18.58 1.32 -2.10
CA VAL A 159 -19.16 2.63 -1.79
C VAL A 159 -20.48 2.78 -2.54
N ASP A 160 -21.59 2.67 -1.82
CA ASP A 160 -22.92 2.97 -2.33
C ASP A 160 -23.26 4.46 -2.14
N ALA A 161 -24.45 4.88 -2.58
CA ALA A 161 -24.90 6.27 -2.46
C ALA A 161 -24.98 6.75 -1.00
N ALA A 162 -25.36 5.87 -0.07
CA ALA A 162 -25.46 6.20 1.35
C ALA A 162 -24.08 6.42 1.98
N LEU A 163 -23.12 5.56 1.65
CA LEU A 163 -21.74 5.67 2.10
C LEU A 163 -21.06 6.90 1.48
N GLN A 164 -21.32 7.17 0.19
CA GLN A 164 -20.84 8.36 -0.51
C GLN A 164 -21.28 9.66 0.19
N ALA A 165 -22.54 9.75 0.62
CA ALA A 165 -23.06 10.90 1.34
C ALA A 165 -22.35 11.10 2.69
N LYS A 166 -22.01 10.02 3.40
CA LYS A 166 -21.23 10.07 4.64
C LYS A 166 -19.80 10.51 4.39
N LEU A 167 -19.15 9.97 3.35
CA LEU A 167 -17.79 10.34 2.97
C LEU A 167 -17.66 11.82 2.59
N SER A 168 -18.67 12.38 1.95
CA SER A 168 -18.71 13.80 1.61
C SER A 168 -18.69 14.72 2.85
N ARG A 169 -19.22 14.23 3.98
CA ARG A 169 -19.18 14.96 5.27
C ARG A 169 -17.85 14.78 6.02
N MET A 170 -17.07 13.77 5.62
CA MET A 170 -15.82 13.38 6.29
C MET A 170 -14.57 13.83 5.53
N GLN A 171 -14.70 14.76 4.58
CA GLN A 171 -13.54 15.18 3.76
C GLN A 171 -12.37 15.72 4.57
N SER A 172 -12.64 16.37 5.70
CA SER A 172 -11.59 16.81 6.61
C SER A 172 -10.74 15.68 7.18
N ALA A 173 -11.37 14.51 7.44
CA ALA A 173 -10.67 13.32 7.92
C ALA A 173 -9.75 12.68 6.85
N LEU A 174 -9.96 12.98 5.58
CA LEU A 174 -9.09 12.56 4.48
C LEU A 174 -7.81 13.40 4.38
N SER A 175 -7.64 14.42 5.21
CA SER A 175 -6.43 15.27 5.24
C SER A 175 -6.03 15.81 3.86
N GLY A 176 -7.02 16.17 3.04
CA GLY A 176 -6.81 16.68 1.68
C GLY A 176 -6.47 15.61 0.63
N LYS A 177 -6.50 14.32 0.99
CA LYS A 177 -6.26 13.23 0.03
C LYS A 177 -7.54 12.97 -0.78
N PRO A 178 -7.48 12.96 -2.12
CA PRO A 178 -8.64 12.67 -2.94
C PRO A 178 -8.99 11.18 -2.91
N LEU A 179 -10.29 10.89 -2.96
CA LEU A 179 -10.77 9.54 -3.24
C LEU A 179 -10.64 9.25 -4.74
N ARG A 180 -10.11 8.09 -5.06
CA ARG A 180 -9.89 7.63 -6.45
C ARG A 180 -10.44 6.22 -6.60
N SER A 181 -10.80 5.82 -7.82
CA SER A 181 -11.16 4.42 -8.11
C SER A 181 -9.99 3.48 -7.80
N CYS A 182 -10.29 2.30 -7.21
CA CYS A 182 -9.27 1.28 -6.94
C CYS A 182 -8.61 0.72 -8.21
N PHE A 183 -9.22 0.90 -9.36
CA PHE A 183 -8.73 0.36 -10.65
C PHE A 183 -7.80 1.32 -11.39
N GLU A 184 -7.66 2.55 -10.92
CA GLU A 184 -6.67 3.49 -11.46
C GLU A 184 -5.30 3.26 -10.80
N VAL A 185 -4.68 2.12 -11.09
CA VAL A 185 -3.25 1.91 -10.82
C VAL A 185 -2.48 2.42 -12.03
N LYS A 186 -1.80 3.53 -11.84
CA LYS A 186 -0.87 4.06 -12.81
C LYS A 186 0.56 3.68 -12.41
#